data_a77b6188a45e5e7f537c8722a6f5a6a3
#
_entry.id   a77b6188a45e5e7f537c8722a6f5a6a3
#
_cell.length_a   1.000
_cell.length_b   1.000
_cell.length_c   1.000
_cell.angle_alpha   90.00
_cell.angle_beta   90.00
_cell.angle_gamma   90.00
#
_symmetry.space_group_name_H-M   'P 1'
#
loop_
_entity.id
_entity.type
_entity.pdbx_description
1 polymer ?
#
loop_
_entity_poly.entity_id
_entity_poly.type
_entity_poly.pdbx_seq_one_letter_code
_entity_poly.pdbx_strand_id
1 'polypeptide(L)'
;MPQLRDSGTRSLHATEPVPSAEMDGFCRIFGVETEYGVAVTGAERPVDAGQVAMTMFQPIVSRSRSTNTYLANGSRLYLDVGSHPEYATAEARDPREALGQDLAGEHVMRNLALKAQRKLRESYSEHATIHVFKNNVDSAGHAFGCHENYLVRRFVPLETIEHQLLPFLITRQLYTGAGRVTPDGFQITQRADFLDEAVSSATTRSRPMVNTRDEPHADPDSFRRLHVIIGDSNRSQWSTWMKLAVTHLVLCAIEDAFRHGVPSGFEQYAFADPAAVNRTVSRFLDNPRAELTLESGESVSALGLQRRYYAAVKAFIETHGDALASSLPATTIDTIMGEWSRVLDALERGAYDALADRVDWAAKKRLFDALKRRRPDVTFAQMEQLELDYHDIANGRLYGSLTSRNQMRELLTGDDVEYAVHNPPTDTRAALRGRFVDAALNVGAQFSADWTHLTLTAPERREAILLDPFEAEPTPEFEQLMEAL
;
A
#
# COMPACT_ATOMS: atom_id res chain seq x y z
N MET A 1 -16.36 41.33 -41.57
CA MET A 1 -16.69 39.90 -41.39
C MET A 1 -15.40 39.12 -41.39
N PRO A 2 -14.86 38.63 -40.26
CA PRO A 2 -13.78 37.66 -40.25
C PRO A 2 -14.38 36.25 -40.20
N GLN A 3 -13.84 35.41 -41.04
CA GLN A 3 -14.17 34.01 -41.17
C GLN A 3 -13.79 33.21 -39.90
N LEU A 4 -14.75 32.47 -39.39
CA LEU A 4 -14.59 31.46 -38.33
C LEU A 4 -13.69 30.34 -38.90
N ARG A 5 -12.55 30.13 -38.26
CA ARG A 5 -11.70 28.96 -38.51
C ARG A 5 -12.33 27.75 -37.80
N ASP A 6 -12.57 26.77 -38.64
CA ASP A 6 -13.02 25.43 -38.29
C ASP A 6 -12.06 24.81 -37.28
N SER A 7 -12.56 24.53 -36.09
CA SER A 7 -11.83 23.79 -35.06
C SER A 7 -11.97 22.30 -35.34
N GLY A 8 -11.02 21.81 -36.12
CA GLY A 8 -10.92 20.38 -36.40
C GLY A 8 -10.90 19.58 -35.08
N THR A 9 -11.88 18.74 -34.94
CA THR A 9 -11.94 17.64 -33.96
C THR A 9 -10.67 16.80 -34.12
N ARG A 10 -9.73 16.93 -33.20
CA ARG A 10 -8.62 15.97 -33.08
C ARG A 10 -9.22 14.63 -32.70
N SER A 11 -9.08 13.70 -33.61
CA SER A 11 -9.33 12.28 -33.42
C SER A 11 -8.57 11.77 -32.20
N LEU A 12 -9.29 11.14 -31.28
CA LEU A 12 -8.75 10.40 -30.12
C LEU A 12 -8.13 9.06 -30.57
N HIS A 13 -7.32 9.04 -31.59
CA HIS A 13 -6.65 7.84 -32.07
C HIS A 13 -5.17 7.87 -31.73
N ALA A 14 -4.81 6.92 -30.87
CA ALA A 14 -3.55 6.25 -30.73
C ALA A 14 -2.31 7.13 -30.89
N THR A 15 -1.77 7.57 -29.79
CA THR A 15 -0.32 7.80 -29.70
C THR A 15 0.38 6.47 -29.98
N GLU A 16 1.37 6.48 -30.87
CA GLU A 16 2.20 5.31 -31.14
C GLU A 16 2.77 4.75 -29.81
N PRO A 17 2.77 3.44 -29.64
CA PRO A 17 3.28 2.84 -28.41
C PRO A 17 4.77 3.15 -28.27
N VAL A 18 5.15 3.65 -27.10
CA VAL A 18 6.56 3.80 -26.73
C VAL A 18 7.17 2.41 -26.55
N PRO A 19 8.20 2.06 -27.31
CA PRO A 19 8.76 0.72 -27.28
C PRO A 19 9.77 0.55 -26.14
N SER A 20 9.34 0.03 -24.99
CA SER A 20 10.22 -0.79 -24.17
C SER A 20 9.69 -2.21 -24.18
N ALA A 21 10.56 -3.22 -24.16
CA ALA A 21 10.17 -4.63 -24.10
C ALA A 21 9.26 -4.89 -22.87
N GLU A 22 9.47 -4.18 -21.78
CA GLU A 22 8.68 -4.24 -20.56
C GLU A 22 7.27 -3.62 -20.71
N MET A 23 7.08 -2.73 -21.69
CA MET A 23 5.77 -2.14 -22.00
C MET A 23 4.85 -3.10 -22.76
N ASP A 24 5.40 -4.08 -23.45
CA ASP A 24 4.63 -5.04 -24.26
C ASP A 24 4.10 -6.22 -23.45
N GLY A 25 4.62 -6.41 -22.22
CA GLY A 25 4.17 -7.42 -21.27
C GLY A 25 3.19 -6.90 -20.24
N PHE A 26 2.95 -7.72 -19.22
CA PHE A 26 2.13 -7.39 -18.05
C PHE A 26 2.97 -6.99 -16.83
N CYS A 27 4.29 -6.80 -16.98
CA CYS A 27 5.17 -6.38 -15.89
C CYS A 27 4.69 -5.09 -15.24
N ARG A 28 4.84 -5.00 -13.92
CA ARG A 28 4.39 -3.84 -13.14
C ARG A 28 5.36 -3.56 -12.01
N ILE A 29 5.46 -2.28 -11.65
CA ILE A 29 6.10 -1.86 -10.40
C ILE A 29 5.01 -1.67 -9.36
N PHE A 30 5.28 -2.19 -8.18
CA PHE A 30 4.48 -2.07 -6.96
C PHE A 30 5.24 -1.25 -5.92
N GLY A 31 4.51 -0.48 -5.14
CA GLY A 31 5.02 0.21 -3.95
C GLY A 31 3.94 0.37 -2.90
N VAL A 32 4.35 0.43 -1.65
CA VAL A 32 3.47 0.68 -0.50
C VAL A 32 4.04 1.85 0.30
N GLU A 33 3.18 2.81 0.64
CA GLU A 33 3.49 3.91 1.56
C GLU A 33 2.68 3.70 2.83
N THR A 34 3.36 3.62 3.98
CA THR A 34 2.69 3.39 5.27
C THR A 34 3.04 4.53 6.22
N GLU A 35 2.01 5.26 6.65
CA GLU A 35 2.08 6.20 7.75
C GLU A 35 1.85 5.45 9.07
N TYR A 36 2.63 5.79 10.11
CA TYR A 36 2.54 5.15 11.40
C TYR A 36 2.04 6.14 12.46
N GLY A 37 1.09 5.69 13.30
CA GLY A 37 0.72 6.40 14.50
C GLY A 37 1.79 6.23 15.59
N VAL A 38 2.04 7.27 16.38
CA VAL A 38 2.97 7.22 17.51
C VAL A 38 2.29 7.66 18.80
N ALA A 39 2.46 6.90 19.87
CA ALA A 39 1.99 7.29 21.21
C ALA A 39 2.99 6.88 22.29
N VAL A 40 2.87 7.49 23.48
CA VAL A 40 3.67 7.17 24.65
C VAL A 40 2.75 6.90 25.85
N THR A 41 3.04 5.84 26.56
CA THR A 41 2.39 5.52 27.84
C THR A 41 3.42 5.39 28.95
N GLY A 42 2.99 5.44 30.20
CA GLY A 42 3.86 5.25 31.38
C GLY A 42 4.87 6.36 31.64
N ALA A 43 4.81 7.49 30.94
CA ALA A 43 5.62 8.66 31.22
C ALA A 43 5.03 9.46 32.40
N GLU A 44 5.87 9.98 33.28
CA GLU A 44 5.44 10.79 34.46
C GLU A 44 4.87 12.16 34.04
N ARG A 45 5.23 12.63 32.84
CA ARG A 45 4.74 13.88 32.26
C ARG A 45 4.25 13.60 30.83
N PRO A 46 3.25 14.33 30.34
CA PRO A 46 2.84 14.22 28.95
C PRO A 46 4.02 14.43 28.02
N VAL A 47 4.19 13.51 27.07
CA VAL A 47 5.23 13.59 26.03
C VAL A 47 4.51 13.79 24.69
N ASP A 48 4.93 14.81 23.95
CA ASP A 48 4.39 15.10 22.64
C ASP A 48 4.81 14.06 21.62
N ALA A 49 3.85 13.51 20.85
CA ALA A 49 4.10 12.45 19.86
C ALA A 49 5.09 12.90 18.78
N GLY A 50 5.05 14.18 18.36
CA GLY A 50 5.98 14.73 17.40
C GLY A 50 7.42 14.79 17.92
N GLN A 51 7.60 15.11 19.21
CA GLN A 51 8.93 15.06 19.86
C GLN A 51 9.46 13.62 19.92
N VAL A 52 8.58 12.64 20.13
CA VAL A 52 8.96 11.22 20.12
C VAL A 52 9.33 10.78 18.70
N ALA A 53 8.56 11.13 17.69
CA ALA A 53 8.87 10.85 16.30
C ALA A 53 10.24 11.45 15.90
N MET A 54 10.51 12.70 16.29
CA MET A 54 11.84 13.32 16.09
C MET A 54 12.95 12.57 16.83
N THR A 55 12.69 12.06 18.04
CA THR A 55 13.67 11.26 18.78
C THR A 55 13.93 9.92 18.12
N MET A 56 12.90 9.29 17.56
CA MET A 56 13.02 8.07 16.75
C MET A 56 13.93 8.31 15.53
N PHE A 57 13.78 9.46 14.86
CA PHE A 57 14.54 9.81 13.67
C PHE A 57 15.97 10.32 13.93
N GLN A 58 16.34 10.59 15.18
CA GLN A 58 17.69 11.08 15.51
C GLN A 58 18.85 10.25 14.92
N PRO A 59 18.82 8.90 14.95
CA PRO A 59 19.87 8.09 14.33
C PRO A 59 19.99 8.29 12.81
N ILE A 60 18.88 8.57 12.15
CA ILE A 60 18.78 8.84 10.72
C ILE A 60 19.33 10.24 10.43
N VAL A 61 18.82 11.26 11.12
CA VAL A 61 19.24 12.65 10.96
C VAL A 61 20.73 12.84 11.22
N SER A 62 21.32 12.13 12.16
CA SER A 62 22.75 12.19 12.45
C SER A 62 23.62 11.67 11.29
N ARG A 63 23.12 10.76 10.44
CA ARG A 63 23.82 10.24 9.27
C ARG A 63 23.49 11.01 7.99
N SER A 64 22.20 11.22 7.72
CA SER A 64 21.72 11.81 6.46
C SER A 64 21.50 13.32 6.52
N ARG A 65 21.54 13.91 7.73
CA ARG A 65 21.24 15.34 8.01
C ARG A 65 19.82 15.78 7.57
N SER A 66 18.91 14.83 7.44
CA SER A 66 17.54 15.06 7.00
C SER A 66 16.57 14.12 7.71
N THR A 67 15.33 14.57 7.90
CA THR A 67 14.17 13.73 8.28
C THR A 67 13.48 13.12 7.08
N ASN A 68 14.02 13.31 5.87
CA ASN A 68 13.53 12.76 4.62
C ASN A 68 14.73 12.20 3.87
N THR A 69 14.87 10.88 3.85
CA THR A 69 16.06 10.23 3.32
C THR A 69 15.74 8.89 2.65
N TYR A 70 16.61 8.49 1.73
CA TYR A 70 16.61 7.15 1.18
C TYR A 70 17.53 6.24 1.97
N LEU A 71 17.17 4.98 2.07
CA LEU A 71 17.91 3.93 2.79
C LEU A 71 18.72 3.07 1.80
N ALA A 72 19.67 2.31 2.32
CA ALA A 72 20.47 1.37 1.53
C ALA A 72 19.61 0.28 0.83
N ASN A 73 18.44 -0.06 1.40
CA ASN A 73 17.50 -0.96 0.75
C ASN A 73 16.63 -0.29 -0.33
N GLY A 74 16.97 0.92 -0.77
CA GLY A 74 16.26 1.65 -1.81
C GLY A 74 14.95 2.32 -1.41
N SER A 75 14.46 2.08 -0.19
CA SER A 75 13.21 2.67 0.34
C SER A 75 13.43 4.08 0.87
N ARG A 76 12.33 4.81 1.04
CA ARG A 76 12.33 6.17 1.60
C ARG A 76 11.73 6.20 2.99
N LEU A 77 12.38 6.91 3.90
CA LEU A 77 11.95 7.12 5.28
C LEU A 77 11.83 8.62 5.54
N TYR A 78 10.69 9.08 6.04
CA TYR A 78 10.46 10.50 6.29
C TYR A 78 9.43 10.77 7.38
N LEU A 79 9.41 12.01 7.88
CA LEU A 79 8.35 12.54 8.72
C LEU A 79 7.40 13.35 7.85
N ASP A 80 6.15 12.92 7.78
CA ASP A 80 5.11 13.63 7.06
C ASP A 80 4.50 14.77 7.89
N VAL A 81 3.61 15.54 7.26
CA VAL A 81 2.83 16.61 7.91
C VAL A 81 2.04 16.04 9.09
N GLY A 82 2.21 16.63 10.28
CA GLY A 82 1.64 16.09 11.52
C GLY A 82 2.60 15.21 12.32
N SER A 83 3.86 15.08 11.86
CA SER A 83 4.92 14.29 12.52
C SER A 83 4.66 12.78 12.56
N HIS A 84 3.88 12.26 11.59
CA HIS A 84 3.75 10.83 11.39
C HIS A 84 5.00 10.28 10.71
N PRO A 85 5.69 9.29 11.32
CA PRO A 85 6.71 8.54 10.62
C PRO A 85 6.11 7.82 9.42
N GLU A 86 6.74 7.94 8.27
CA GLU A 86 6.28 7.30 7.05
C GLU A 86 7.41 6.53 6.37
N TYR A 87 7.05 5.37 5.83
CA TYR A 87 7.95 4.53 5.06
C TYR A 87 7.33 4.22 3.70
N ALA A 88 8.02 4.63 2.64
CA ALA A 88 7.69 4.29 1.28
C ALA A 88 8.66 3.22 0.77
N THR A 89 8.14 2.09 0.35
CA THR A 89 8.95 0.94 -0.09
C THR A 89 9.74 1.24 -1.34
N ALA A 90 10.85 0.53 -1.51
CA ALA A 90 11.51 0.43 -2.80
C ALA A 90 10.55 -0.13 -3.87
N GLU A 91 10.84 0.16 -5.14
CA GLU A 91 10.13 -0.42 -6.27
C GLU A 91 10.31 -1.94 -6.31
N ALA A 92 9.20 -2.68 -6.41
CA ALA A 92 9.20 -4.14 -6.52
C ALA A 92 8.45 -4.58 -7.77
N ARG A 93 8.87 -5.69 -8.39
CA ARG A 93 8.21 -6.26 -9.58
C ARG A 93 7.20 -7.35 -9.25
N ASP A 94 7.14 -7.76 -8.00
CA ASP A 94 6.26 -8.82 -7.52
C ASP A 94 5.55 -8.42 -6.22
N PRO A 95 4.26 -8.77 -6.03
CA PRO A 95 3.53 -8.51 -4.80
C PRO A 95 4.18 -9.12 -3.53
N ARG A 96 4.88 -10.27 -3.66
CA ARG A 96 5.59 -10.90 -2.56
C ARG A 96 6.83 -10.09 -2.16
N GLU A 97 7.52 -9.54 -3.13
CA GLU A 97 8.68 -8.68 -2.91
C GLU A 97 8.25 -7.33 -2.31
N ALA A 98 7.18 -6.72 -2.83
CA ALA A 98 6.58 -5.51 -2.24
C ALA A 98 6.15 -5.73 -0.78
N LEU A 99 5.58 -6.90 -0.46
CA LEU A 99 5.30 -7.30 0.92
C LEU A 99 6.59 -7.36 1.76
N GLY A 100 7.67 -7.91 1.23
CA GLY A 100 8.97 -7.95 1.92
C GLY A 100 9.48 -6.56 2.28
N GLN A 101 9.37 -5.62 1.36
CA GLN A 101 9.77 -4.22 1.58
C GLN A 101 8.84 -3.49 2.57
N ASP A 102 7.54 -3.78 2.59
CA ASP A 102 6.60 -3.23 3.60
C ASP A 102 6.92 -3.76 5.01
N LEU A 103 7.23 -5.05 5.15
CA LEU A 103 7.66 -5.65 6.42
C LEU A 103 9.04 -5.13 6.88
N ALA A 104 9.93 -4.85 5.94
CA ALA A 104 11.20 -4.16 6.25
C ALA A 104 10.94 -2.79 6.88
N GLY A 105 9.93 -2.06 6.40
CA GLY A 105 9.48 -0.79 6.98
C GLY A 105 9.00 -0.97 8.43
N GLU A 106 8.19 -1.98 8.73
CA GLU A 106 7.79 -2.30 10.10
C GLU A 106 9.01 -2.57 10.99
N HIS A 107 9.97 -3.36 10.50
CA HIS A 107 11.19 -3.70 11.24
C HIS A 107 12.03 -2.44 11.53
N VAL A 108 12.24 -1.58 10.54
CA VAL A 108 12.96 -0.30 10.69
C VAL A 108 12.27 0.58 11.72
N MET A 109 10.95 0.81 11.60
CA MET A 109 10.17 1.65 12.51
C MET A 109 10.21 1.11 13.94
N ARG A 110 10.03 -0.20 14.12
CA ARG A 110 10.13 -0.86 15.42
C ARG A 110 11.51 -0.65 16.07
N ASN A 111 12.58 -0.80 15.30
CA ASN A 111 13.94 -0.62 15.79
C ASN A 111 14.21 0.84 16.20
N LEU A 112 13.72 1.82 15.44
CA LEU A 112 13.82 3.24 15.77
C LEU A 112 13.04 3.54 17.07
N ALA A 113 11.82 3.03 17.21
CA ALA A 113 11.00 3.20 18.39
C ALA A 113 11.67 2.62 19.65
N LEU A 114 12.18 1.40 19.59
CA LEU A 114 12.83 0.75 20.73
C LEU A 114 14.16 1.43 21.13
N LYS A 115 14.89 1.98 20.17
CA LYS A 115 16.08 2.82 20.46
C LYS A 115 15.69 4.13 21.13
N ALA A 116 14.66 4.81 20.64
CA ALA A 116 14.14 6.04 21.25
C ALA A 116 13.55 5.78 22.65
N GLN A 117 12.84 4.66 22.83
CA GLN A 117 12.29 4.26 24.13
C GLN A 117 13.37 4.08 25.20
N ARG A 118 14.52 3.47 24.86
CA ARG A 118 15.64 3.38 25.81
C ARG A 118 16.13 4.76 26.26
N LYS A 119 16.33 5.68 25.31
CA LYS A 119 16.74 7.07 25.61
C LYS A 119 15.70 7.80 26.46
N LEU A 120 14.41 7.61 26.16
CA LEU A 120 13.31 8.23 26.89
C LEU A 120 13.27 7.73 28.35
N ARG A 121 13.52 6.44 28.57
CA ARG A 121 13.59 5.84 29.91
C ARG A 121 14.76 6.35 30.73
N GLU A 122 15.90 6.57 30.11
CA GLU A 122 17.08 7.13 30.76
C GLU A 122 16.90 8.60 31.16
N SER A 123 16.11 9.38 30.42
CA SER A 123 16.03 10.82 30.56
C SER A 123 14.78 11.34 31.25
N TYR A 124 13.64 10.62 31.18
CA TYR A 124 12.33 11.14 31.56
C TYR A 124 11.55 10.24 32.50
N SER A 125 11.51 8.93 32.27
CA SER A 125 10.70 8.01 33.06
C SER A 125 11.06 6.56 32.78
N GLU A 126 11.40 5.81 33.83
CA GLU A 126 11.75 4.39 33.77
C GLU A 126 10.66 3.52 33.10
N HIS A 127 9.39 3.94 33.21
CA HIS A 127 8.23 3.18 32.73
C HIS A 127 7.72 3.63 31.35
N ALA A 128 8.34 4.65 30.73
CA ALA A 128 7.91 5.15 29.42
C ALA A 128 7.97 4.06 28.37
N THR A 129 6.89 3.92 27.62
CA THR A 129 6.75 2.95 26.52
C THR A 129 6.28 3.66 25.29
N ILE A 130 7.01 3.50 24.18
CA ILE A 130 6.67 4.07 22.89
C ILE A 130 5.88 3.01 22.11
N HIS A 131 4.71 3.39 21.62
CA HIS A 131 3.87 2.60 20.75
C HIS A 131 3.96 3.14 19.32
N VAL A 132 4.05 2.25 18.36
CA VAL A 132 4.02 2.59 16.93
C VAL A 132 2.95 1.73 16.27
N PHE A 133 1.93 2.39 15.75
CA PHE A 133 0.76 1.71 15.24
C PHE A 133 0.77 1.67 13.71
N LYS A 134 0.69 0.47 13.14
CA LYS A 134 0.37 0.25 11.74
C LYS A 134 -1.13 0.08 11.59
N ASN A 135 -1.85 1.19 11.69
CA ASN A 135 -3.29 1.30 11.53
C ASN A 135 -3.62 2.60 10.76
N ASN A 136 -4.90 2.96 10.66
CA ASN A 136 -5.28 4.12 9.85
C ASN A 136 -6.11 5.16 10.60
N VAL A 137 -6.37 4.97 11.88
CA VAL A 137 -7.18 5.90 12.69
C VAL A 137 -6.64 5.91 14.11
N ASP A 138 -6.43 7.11 14.67
CA ASP A 138 -6.08 7.29 16.08
C ASP A 138 -7.34 7.33 16.96
N SER A 139 -7.14 7.33 18.28
CA SER A 139 -8.22 7.40 19.27
C SER A 139 -8.95 8.76 19.29
N ALA A 140 -8.39 9.80 18.67
CA ALA A 140 -9.01 11.11 18.51
C ALA A 140 -9.85 11.20 17.23
N GLY A 141 -9.81 10.18 16.36
CA GLY A 141 -10.55 10.13 15.11
C GLY A 141 -9.83 10.78 13.94
N HIS A 142 -8.52 11.04 14.04
CA HIS A 142 -7.73 11.45 12.88
C HIS A 142 -7.36 10.22 12.06
N ALA A 143 -7.54 10.31 10.74
CA ALA A 143 -7.16 9.24 9.84
C ALA A 143 -5.83 9.53 9.15
N PHE A 144 -5.03 8.51 8.93
CA PHE A 144 -3.75 8.54 8.23
C PHE A 144 -3.62 7.35 7.28
N GLY A 145 -2.62 7.38 6.39
CA GLY A 145 -2.62 6.60 5.16
C GLY A 145 -1.94 5.24 5.23
N CYS A 146 -2.39 4.39 4.34
CA CYS A 146 -1.61 3.33 3.72
C CYS A 146 -1.92 3.39 2.23
N HIS A 147 -0.94 3.74 1.42
CA HIS A 147 -1.15 3.97 0.00
C HIS A 147 -0.51 2.84 -0.79
N GLU A 148 -1.24 2.37 -1.78
CA GLU A 148 -0.72 1.42 -2.75
C GLU A 148 -0.37 2.16 -4.02
N ASN A 149 0.80 1.91 -4.57
CA ASN A 149 1.27 2.51 -5.80
C ASN A 149 1.43 1.43 -6.85
N TYR A 150 0.80 1.64 -7.99
CA TYR A 150 0.91 0.78 -9.16
C TYR A 150 1.39 1.62 -10.34
N LEU A 151 2.47 1.22 -10.97
CA LEU A 151 2.86 1.84 -12.23
C LEU A 151 1.94 1.32 -13.34
N VAL A 152 1.18 2.22 -13.95
CA VAL A 152 0.23 1.89 -15.03
C VAL A 152 0.64 2.58 -16.32
N ARG A 153 0.22 2.02 -17.44
CA ARG A 153 0.57 2.52 -18.75
C ARG A 153 -0.19 3.79 -19.09
N ARG A 154 0.51 4.80 -19.56
CA ARG A 154 -0.04 6.14 -19.85
C ARG A 154 -1.14 6.14 -20.91
N PHE A 155 -1.14 5.19 -21.83
CA PHE A 155 -2.14 5.12 -22.90
C PHE A 155 -3.55 4.81 -22.37
N VAL A 156 -3.69 4.22 -21.17
CA VAL A 156 -5.01 4.00 -20.55
C VAL A 156 -5.45 5.30 -19.87
N PRO A 157 -6.61 5.88 -20.26
CA PRO A 157 -7.14 7.06 -19.61
C PRO A 157 -7.42 6.81 -18.11
N LEU A 158 -7.18 7.81 -17.28
CA LEU A 158 -7.46 7.71 -15.85
C LEU A 158 -8.93 7.43 -15.57
N GLU A 159 -9.83 8.05 -16.32
CA GLU A 159 -11.28 7.82 -16.25
C GLU A 159 -11.65 6.33 -16.47
N THR A 160 -10.99 5.65 -17.41
CA THR A 160 -11.18 4.21 -17.62
C THR A 160 -10.78 3.42 -16.37
N ILE A 161 -9.64 3.76 -15.77
CA ILE A 161 -9.18 3.12 -14.53
C ILE A 161 -10.17 3.40 -13.39
N GLU A 162 -10.63 4.63 -13.25
CA GLU A 162 -11.61 5.02 -12.23
C GLU A 162 -12.90 4.20 -12.34
N HIS A 163 -13.52 4.20 -13.52
CA HIS A 163 -14.79 3.51 -13.72
C HIS A 163 -14.69 2.00 -13.57
N GLN A 164 -13.57 1.41 -13.98
CA GLN A 164 -13.44 -0.04 -14.01
C GLN A 164 -12.73 -0.63 -12.78
N LEU A 165 -11.81 0.10 -12.17
CA LEU A 165 -11.03 -0.38 -11.03
C LEU A 165 -11.63 0.02 -9.67
N LEU A 166 -12.18 1.23 -9.54
CA LEU A 166 -12.66 1.72 -8.24
C LEU A 166 -13.74 0.81 -7.60
N PRO A 167 -14.72 0.28 -8.34
CA PRO A 167 -15.68 -0.67 -7.77
C PRO A 167 -15.02 -1.95 -7.24
N PHE A 168 -13.95 -2.41 -7.90
CA PHE A 168 -13.12 -3.51 -7.42
C PHE A 168 -12.41 -3.14 -6.13
N LEU A 169 -11.75 -1.98 -6.07
CA LEU A 169 -11.03 -1.51 -4.89
C LEU A 169 -11.93 -1.38 -3.66
N ILE A 170 -13.16 -0.88 -3.84
CA ILE A 170 -14.16 -0.77 -2.77
C ILE A 170 -14.56 -2.17 -2.28
N THR A 171 -14.91 -3.07 -3.19
CA THR A 171 -15.46 -4.38 -2.82
C THR A 171 -14.40 -5.41 -2.43
N ARG A 172 -13.14 -5.30 -2.87
CA ARG A 172 -12.05 -6.17 -2.39
C ARG A 172 -11.77 -6.03 -0.90
N GLN A 173 -12.22 -4.93 -0.25
CA GLN A 173 -12.09 -4.74 1.19
C GLN A 173 -12.80 -5.82 2.01
N LEU A 174 -13.70 -6.60 1.42
CA LEU A 174 -14.27 -7.81 2.02
C LEU A 174 -13.20 -8.78 2.53
N TYR A 175 -12.01 -8.77 1.95
CA TYR A 175 -10.90 -9.64 2.35
C TYR A 175 -9.55 -8.92 2.55
N THR A 176 -9.51 -7.61 2.32
CA THR A 176 -8.29 -6.80 2.54
C THR A 176 -8.47 -5.73 3.63
N GLY A 177 -9.67 -5.55 4.16
CA GLY A 177 -9.93 -4.62 5.25
C GLY A 177 -9.22 -5.03 6.53
N ALA A 178 -8.71 -4.05 7.28
CA ALA A 178 -8.01 -4.29 8.54
C ALA A 178 -8.95 -4.33 9.76
N GLY A 179 -10.20 -3.94 9.58
CA GLY A 179 -11.23 -3.91 10.60
C GLY A 179 -11.08 -2.78 11.62
N ARG A 180 -12.20 -2.39 12.23
CA ARG A 180 -12.25 -1.34 13.24
C ARG A 180 -13.39 -1.56 14.23
N VAL A 181 -13.09 -1.38 15.51
CA VAL A 181 -14.11 -1.24 16.54
C VAL A 181 -14.60 0.21 16.57
N THR A 182 -15.92 0.40 16.56
CA THR A 182 -16.55 1.72 16.71
C THR A 182 -17.59 1.67 17.82
N PRO A 183 -18.05 2.81 18.34
CA PRO A 183 -19.16 2.83 19.30
C PRO A 183 -20.43 2.17 18.78
N ASP A 184 -20.66 2.23 17.47
CA ASP A 184 -21.84 1.71 16.80
C ASP A 184 -21.72 0.24 16.38
N GLY A 185 -20.53 -0.37 16.51
CA GLY A 185 -20.30 -1.76 16.12
C GLY A 185 -18.91 -2.04 15.57
N PHE A 186 -18.77 -3.12 14.81
CA PHE A 186 -17.52 -3.52 14.19
C PHE A 186 -17.59 -3.37 12.66
N GLN A 187 -16.69 -2.61 12.10
CA GLN A 187 -16.52 -2.41 10.67
C GLN A 187 -15.40 -3.26 10.12
N ILE A 188 -15.49 -3.71 8.85
CA ILE A 188 -14.42 -4.50 8.22
C ILE A 188 -13.26 -3.64 7.71
N THR A 189 -13.44 -2.31 7.59
CA THR A 189 -12.40 -1.37 7.17
C THR A 189 -12.15 -0.32 8.24
N GLN A 190 -11.00 0.37 8.16
CA GLN A 190 -10.67 1.46 9.08
C GLN A 190 -11.05 2.84 8.52
N ARG A 191 -11.01 3.03 7.19
CA ARG A 191 -11.03 4.35 6.57
C ARG A 191 -12.34 4.74 5.90
N ALA A 192 -13.34 3.85 5.77
CA ALA A 192 -14.52 4.11 4.96
C ALA A 192 -15.31 5.37 5.38
N ASP A 193 -15.34 5.69 6.67
CA ASP A 193 -16.04 6.88 7.18
C ASP A 193 -15.26 8.20 6.96
N PHE A 194 -14.02 8.14 6.46
CA PHE A 194 -13.11 9.27 6.25
C PHE A 194 -12.83 9.57 4.77
N LEU A 195 -13.42 8.80 3.86
CA LEU A 195 -13.21 8.91 2.42
C LEU A 195 -14.50 9.39 1.77
N ASP A 196 -14.52 10.66 1.36
CA ASP A 196 -15.73 11.33 0.88
C ASP A 196 -15.77 11.49 -0.65
N GLU A 197 -14.63 11.34 -1.33
CA GLU A 197 -14.54 11.47 -2.77
C GLU A 197 -14.00 10.19 -3.40
N ALA A 198 -14.52 9.86 -4.57
CA ALA A 198 -14.04 8.73 -5.36
C ALA A 198 -12.60 9.00 -5.84
N VAL A 199 -12.41 10.15 -6.47
CA VAL A 199 -11.17 10.53 -7.16
C VAL A 199 -10.95 12.03 -7.00
N SER A 200 -9.75 12.46 -6.64
CA SER A 200 -9.40 13.86 -6.54
C SER A 200 -7.88 14.06 -6.53
N SER A 201 -7.41 15.22 -6.98
CA SER A 201 -6.02 15.64 -6.80
C SER A 201 -5.77 16.35 -5.45
N ALA A 202 -6.82 16.57 -4.66
CA ALA A 202 -6.72 17.23 -3.37
C ALA A 202 -6.07 16.30 -2.32
N THR A 203 -5.21 16.87 -1.48
CA THR A 203 -4.51 16.11 -0.41
C THR A 203 -4.92 16.54 0.99
N THR A 204 -5.56 17.71 1.14
CA THR A 204 -5.79 18.31 2.46
C THR A 204 -7.25 18.61 2.81
N ARG A 205 -8.12 18.81 1.82
CA ARG A 205 -9.54 19.20 2.06
C ARG A 205 -10.52 18.06 1.87
N SER A 206 -10.23 17.15 0.96
CA SER A 206 -11.00 15.93 0.74
C SER A 206 -10.01 14.76 0.71
N ARG A 207 -10.47 13.59 1.13
CA ARG A 207 -9.68 12.37 1.08
C ARG A 207 -10.27 11.47 0.01
N PRO A 208 -9.67 11.46 -1.19
CA PRO A 208 -10.14 10.60 -2.27
C PRO A 208 -9.76 9.15 -2.02
N MET A 209 -10.46 8.22 -2.65
CA MET A 209 -10.11 6.80 -2.67
C MET A 209 -8.94 6.53 -3.61
N VAL A 210 -8.84 7.30 -4.69
CA VAL A 210 -7.72 7.30 -5.63
C VAL A 210 -7.28 8.75 -5.86
N ASN A 211 -5.97 9.01 -5.72
CA ASN A 211 -5.39 10.32 -5.99
C ASN A 211 -4.99 10.43 -7.46
N THR A 212 -5.39 11.53 -8.09
CA THR A 212 -5.13 11.81 -9.52
C THR A 212 -3.88 12.64 -9.76
N ARG A 213 -3.10 12.96 -8.72
CA ARG A 213 -1.86 13.70 -8.89
C ARG A 213 -0.91 12.91 -9.80
N ASP A 214 -0.53 13.54 -10.89
CA ASP A 214 0.31 12.93 -11.90
C ASP A 214 1.81 13.13 -11.57
N GLU A 215 2.30 12.29 -10.70
CA GLU A 215 3.71 12.21 -10.31
C GLU A 215 4.20 10.78 -10.53
N PRO A 216 4.55 10.39 -11.77
CA PRO A 216 4.85 9.00 -12.09
C PRO A 216 6.14 8.49 -11.45
N HIS A 217 7.07 9.40 -11.10
CA HIS A 217 8.43 9.03 -10.69
C HIS A 217 9.10 8.07 -11.69
N ALA A 218 8.78 8.24 -12.96
CA ALA A 218 9.23 7.47 -14.10
C ALA A 218 9.10 8.35 -15.34
N ASP A 219 9.38 7.83 -16.54
CA ASP A 219 9.10 8.53 -17.78
C ASP A 219 7.60 8.88 -17.89
N PRO A 220 7.24 10.17 -17.88
CA PRO A 220 5.84 10.61 -17.87
C PRO A 220 5.12 10.35 -19.19
N ASP A 221 5.83 10.12 -20.30
CA ASP A 221 5.22 9.82 -21.59
C ASP A 221 4.77 8.36 -21.66
N SER A 222 5.43 7.48 -20.91
CA SER A 222 5.17 6.04 -20.89
C SER A 222 4.26 5.60 -19.74
N PHE A 223 4.40 6.22 -18.58
CA PHE A 223 3.82 5.73 -17.33
C PHE A 223 3.01 6.78 -16.56
N ARG A 224 2.08 6.26 -15.77
CA ARG A 224 1.39 6.98 -14.70
C ARG A 224 1.52 6.19 -13.40
N ARG A 225 1.72 6.86 -12.29
CA ARG A 225 1.60 6.26 -10.96
C ARG A 225 0.13 6.29 -10.54
N LEU A 226 -0.49 5.13 -10.47
CA LEU A 226 -1.81 4.98 -9.87
C LEU A 226 -1.63 4.96 -8.35
N HIS A 227 -2.13 6.00 -7.69
CA HIS A 227 -1.98 6.21 -6.25
C HIS A 227 -3.32 5.88 -5.56
N VAL A 228 -3.42 4.67 -5.01
CA VAL A 228 -4.60 4.13 -4.35
C VAL A 228 -4.55 4.42 -2.86
N ILE A 229 -5.54 5.15 -2.35
CA ILE A 229 -5.61 5.61 -0.96
C ILE A 229 -6.60 4.81 -0.13
N ILE A 230 -7.59 4.18 -0.76
CA ILE A 230 -8.69 3.49 -0.07
C ILE A 230 -8.24 2.32 0.83
N GLY A 231 -7.08 1.74 0.59
CA GLY A 231 -6.60 0.56 1.32
C GLY A 231 -6.33 0.82 2.81
N ASP A 232 -6.53 -0.20 3.62
CA ASP A 232 -6.14 -0.18 5.04
C ASP A 232 -4.70 -0.65 5.24
N SER A 233 -4.08 -0.23 6.34
CA SER A 233 -2.81 -0.74 6.85
C SER A 233 -3.00 -2.14 7.43
N ASN A 234 -2.54 -3.15 6.73
CA ASN A 234 -2.67 -4.54 7.15
C ASN A 234 -1.47 -4.98 8.01
N ARG A 235 -1.78 -5.69 9.10
CA ARG A 235 -0.78 -6.49 9.83
C ARG A 235 -0.61 -7.86 9.17
N SER A 236 -1.67 -8.40 8.59
CA SER A 236 -1.66 -9.65 7.87
C SER A 236 -0.82 -9.55 6.60
N GLN A 237 0.22 -10.38 6.51
CA GLN A 237 1.04 -10.53 5.32
C GLN A 237 0.19 -10.98 4.12
N TRP A 238 -0.75 -11.88 4.36
CA TRP A 238 -1.66 -12.38 3.32
C TRP A 238 -2.55 -11.27 2.76
N SER A 239 -3.12 -10.41 3.61
CA SER A 239 -3.97 -9.30 3.16
C SER A 239 -3.18 -8.27 2.34
N THR A 240 -1.95 -7.92 2.76
CA THR A 240 -1.07 -7.03 2.00
C THR A 240 -0.70 -7.63 0.65
N TRP A 241 -0.25 -8.89 0.62
CA TRP A 241 0.07 -9.58 -0.62
C TRP A 241 -1.13 -9.70 -1.54
N MET A 242 -2.27 -10.13 -1.00
CA MET A 242 -3.48 -10.37 -1.80
C MET A 242 -4.02 -9.11 -2.44
N LYS A 243 -4.05 -7.97 -1.72
CA LYS A 243 -4.52 -6.71 -2.30
C LYS A 243 -3.67 -6.25 -3.49
N LEU A 244 -2.35 -6.45 -3.43
CA LEU A 244 -1.44 -6.11 -4.53
C LEU A 244 -1.62 -7.08 -5.71
N ALA A 245 -1.67 -8.38 -5.43
CA ALA A 245 -1.72 -9.43 -6.43
C ALA A 245 -3.03 -9.41 -7.25
N VAL A 246 -4.19 -9.32 -6.61
CA VAL A 246 -5.47 -9.29 -7.35
C VAL A 246 -5.68 -7.98 -8.09
N THR A 247 -5.19 -6.86 -7.55
CA THR A 247 -5.27 -5.56 -8.25
C THR A 247 -4.42 -5.57 -9.51
N HIS A 248 -3.25 -6.21 -9.47
CA HIS A 248 -2.43 -6.41 -10.65
C HIS A 248 -3.20 -7.13 -11.77
N LEU A 249 -3.86 -8.25 -11.46
CA LEU A 249 -4.61 -9.02 -12.46
C LEU A 249 -5.76 -8.21 -13.08
N VAL A 250 -6.50 -7.45 -12.26
CA VAL A 250 -7.58 -6.58 -12.75
C VAL A 250 -7.02 -5.46 -13.63
N LEU A 251 -5.92 -4.82 -13.23
CA LEU A 251 -5.24 -3.80 -14.04
C LEU A 251 -4.73 -4.35 -15.38
N CYS A 252 -4.17 -5.56 -15.39
CA CYS A 252 -3.73 -6.19 -16.63
C CYS A 252 -4.89 -6.39 -17.60
N ALA A 253 -6.04 -6.86 -17.11
CA ALA A 253 -7.23 -7.02 -17.96
C ALA A 253 -7.76 -5.68 -18.50
N ILE A 254 -7.75 -4.60 -17.69
CA ILE A 254 -8.15 -3.26 -18.14
C ILE A 254 -7.19 -2.71 -19.21
N GLU A 255 -5.88 -2.80 -18.96
CA GLU A 255 -4.86 -2.28 -19.86
C GLU A 255 -4.83 -3.03 -21.20
N ASP A 256 -4.96 -4.36 -21.17
CA ASP A 256 -5.00 -5.20 -22.37
C ASP A 256 -6.25 -4.92 -23.21
N ALA A 257 -7.41 -4.87 -22.57
CA ALA A 257 -8.68 -4.57 -23.24
C ALA A 257 -8.63 -3.20 -23.91
N PHE A 258 -8.11 -2.18 -23.24
CA PHE A 258 -7.97 -0.84 -23.81
C PHE A 258 -6.99 -0.83 -24.98
N ARG A 259 -5.85 -1.53 -24.87
CA ARG A 259 -4.84 -1.64 -25.95
C ARG A 259 -5.44 -2.23 -27.23
N HIS A 260 -6.27 -3.24 -27.09
CA HIS A 260 -6.87 -3.95 -28.22
C HIS A 260 -8.22 -3.39 -28.67
N GLY A 261 -8.75 -2.36 -27.97
CA GLY A 261 -10.06 -1.77 -28.28
C GLY A 261 -11.22 -2.74 -28.09
N VAL A 262 -11.10 -3.65 -27.13
CA VAL A 262 -12.13 -4.64 -26.78
C VAL A 262 -12.66 -4.38 -25.37
N PRO A 263 -13.89 -4.84 -25.05
CA PRO A 263 -14.40 -4.71 -23.68
C PRO A 263 -13.57 -5.53 -22.68
N SER A 264 -13.28 -4.93 -21.52
CA SER A 264 -12.69 -5.63 -20.38
C SER A 264 -13.69 -6.49 -19.61
N GLY A 265 -15.00 -6.16 -19.75
CA GLY A 265 -16.10 -6.73 -18.98
C GLY A 265 -16.36 -6.00 -17.64
N PHE A 266 -15.67 -4.89 -17.37
CA PHE A 266 -15.82 -4.10 -16.12
C PHE A 266 -16.53 -2.76 -16.35
N GLU A 267 -16.81 -2.35 -17.57
CA GLU A 267 -17.33 -1.03 -17.96
C GLU A 267 -18.63 -0.65 -17.26
N GLN A 268 -19.44 -1.66 -16.90
CA GLN A 268 -20.77 -1.47 -16.33
C GLN A 268 -20.80 -1.51 -14.79
N TYR A 269 -19.62 -1.54 -14.13
CA TYR A 269 -19.57 -1.77 -12.67
C TYR A 269 -19.42 -0.49 -11.86
N ALA A 270 -19.30 0.68 -12.51
CA ALA A 270 -19.21 1.96 -11.82
C ALA A 270 -20.40 2.17 -10.87
N PHE A 271 -20.14 2.70 -9.68
CA PHE A 271 -21.16 2.98 -8.67
C PHE A 271 -21.72 4.39 -8.81
N ALA A 272 -23.02 4.54 -8.64
CA ALA A 272 -23.69 5.84 -8.63
C ALA A 272 -23.19 6.76 -7.49
N ASP A 273 -22.86 6.19 -6.33
CA ASP A 273 -22.26 6.89 -5.19
C ASP A 273 -21.18 6.01 -4.54
N PRO A 274 -19.93 6.10 -5.02
CA PRO A 274 -18.82 5.30 -4.48
C PRO A 274 -18.57 5.49 -2.99
N ALA A 275 -18.75 6.71 -2.46
CA ALA A 275 -18.53 7.00 -1.04
C ALA A 275 -19.57 6.33 -0.15
N ALA A 276 -20.86 6.38 -0.52
CA ALA A 276 -21.93 5.67 0.20
C ALA A 276 -21.74 4.15 0.12
N VAL A 277 -21.34 3.65 -1.06
CA VAL A 277 -21.07 2.22 -1.26
C VAL A 277 -19.88 1.76 -0.39
N ASN A 278 -18.80 2.54 -0.33
CA ASN A 278 -17.65 2.23 0.52
C ASN A 278 -18.04 2.08 1.99
N ARG A 279 -18.87 3.00 2.52
CA ARG A 279 -19.40 2.91 3.88
C ARG A 279 -20.32 1.70 4.08
N THR A 280 -21.11 1.36 3.07
CA THR A 280 -21.98 0.16 3.11
C THR A 280 -21.14 -1.11 3.14
N VAL A 281 -20.11 -1.21 2.32
CA VAL A 281 -19.17 -2.36 2.30
C VAL A 281 -18.44 -2.48 3.64
N SER A 282 -18.03 -1.37 4.25
CA SER A 282 -17.39 -1.39 5.57
C SER A 282 -18.27 -2.02 6.66
N ARG A 283 -19.59 -1.92 6.53
CA ARG A 283 -20.61 -2.52 7.42
C ARG A 283 -21.14 -3.88 6.93
N PHE A 284 -20.35 -4.57 6.10
CA PHE A 284 -20.71 -5.86 5.52
C PHE A 284 -21.24 -6.88 6.52
N LEU A 285 -20.70 -6.91 7.74
CA LEU A 285 -21.13 -7.89 8.76
C LEU A 285 -22.54 -7.65 9.29
N ASP A 286 -23.06 -6.44 9.19
CA ASP A 286 -24.43 -6.09 9.60
C ASP A 286 -25.45 -6.52 8.54
N ASN A 287 -25.08 -6.42 7.27
CA ASN A 287 -25.90 -6.86 6.14
C ASN A 287 -25.02 -7.37 4.98
N PRO A 288 -24.63 -8.66 5.00
CA PRO A 288 -23.78 -9.25 3.96
C PRO A 288 -24.40 -9.26 2.54
N ARG A 289 -25.70 -9.02 2.43
CA ARG A 289 -26.43 -8.97 1.17
C ARG A 289 -26.93 -7.57 0.83
N ALA A 290 -26.31 -6.52 1.41
CA ALA A 290 -26.65 -5.15 1.07
C ALA A 290 -26.58 -4.95 -0.45
N GLU A 291 -27.60 -4.35 -1.00
CA GLU A 291 -27.66 -3.98 -2.41
C GLU A 291 -26.88 -2.69 -2.63
N LEU A 292 -25.97 -2.73 -3.60
CA LEU A 292 -25.15 -1.62 -4.05
C LEU A 292 -25.65 -1.21 -5.43
N THR A 293 -25.92 0.08 -5.63
CA THR A 293 -26.48 0.60 -6.88
C THR A 293 -25.36 1.00 -7.84
N LEU A 294 -25.34 0.39 -9.01
CA LEU A 294 -24.47 0.77 -10.13
C LEU A 294 -25.03 2.01 -10.86
N GLU A 295 -24.20 2.72 -11.61
CA GLU A 295 -24.65 3.85 -12.47
C GLU A 295 -25.72 3.44 -13.48
N SER A 296 -25.70 2.18 -13.94
CA SER A 296 -26.73 1.59 -14.81
C SER A 296 -28.12 1.47 -14.15
N GLY A 297 -28.23 1.63 -12.82
CA GLY A 297 -29.42 1.35 -12.02
C GLY A 297 -29.54 -0.11 -11.62
N GLU A 298 -28.64 -1.00 -12.04
CA GLU A 298 -28.59 -2.38 -11.55
C GLU A 298 -28.16 -2.41 -10.09
N SER A 299 -28.73 -3.35 -9.32
CA SER A 299 -28.31 -3.64 -7.94
C SER A 299 -27.46 -4.91 -7.90
N VAL A 300 -26.37 -4.86 -7.14
CA VAL A 300 -25.46 -5.99 -6.94
C VAL A 300 -24.96 -6.01 -5.49
N SER A 301 -24.71 -7.17 -4.91
CA SER A 301 -24.01 -7.23 -3.62
C SER A 301 -22.49 -7.10 -3.79
N ALA A 302 -21.78 -6.62 -2.76
CA ALA A 302 -20.32 -6.51 -2.79
C ALA A 302 -19.65 -7.85 -3.17
N LEU A 303 -20.11 -8.94 -2.59
CA LEU A 303 -19.61 -10.29 -2.89
C LEU A 303 -19.97 -10.72 -4.32
N GLY A 304 -21.20 -10.43 -4.78
CA GLY A 304 -21.61 -10.69 -6.16
C GLY A 304 -20.74 -9.96 -7.17
N LEU A 305 -20.40 -8.71 -6.89
CA LEU A 305 -19.50 -7.94 -7.76
C LEU A 305 -18.07 -8.52 -7.77
N GLN A 306 -17.53 -8.91 -6.62
CA GLN A 306 -16.23 -9.58 -6.55
C GLN A 306 -16.20 -10.90 -7.33
N ARG A 307 -17.30 -11.66 -7.34
CA ARG A 307 -17.41 -12.86 -8.18
C ARG A 307 -17.40 -12.55 -9.68
N ARG A 308 -18.02 -11.44 -10.08
CA ARG A 308 -17.98 -10.99 -11.49
C ARG A 308 -16.56 -10.63 -11.90
N TYR A 309 -15.81 -9.88 -11.07
CA TYR A 309 -14.40 -9.60 -11.32
C TYR A 309 -13.56 -10.88 -11.38
N TYR A 310 -13.73 -11.79 -10.44
CA TYR A 310 -13.06 -13.09 -10.42
C TYR A 310 -13.29 -13.87 -11.73
N ALA A 311 -14.55 -13.95 -12.18
CA ALA A 311 -14.92 -14.69 -13.38
C ALA A 311 -14.31 -14.06 -14.65
N ALA A 312 -14.34 -12.73 -14.76
CA ALA A 312 -13.74 -12.03 -15.91
C ALA A 312 -12.22 -12.16 -15.93
N VAL A 313 -11.55 -11.99 -14.79
CA VAL A 313 -10.09 -12.21 -14.67
C VAL A 313 -9.73 -13.65 -15.00
N LYS A 314 -10.52 -14.64 -14.54
CA LYS A 314 -10.30 -16.04 -14.90
C LYS A 314 -10.37 -16.28 -16.41
N ALA A 315 -11.37 -15.71 -17.08
CA ALA A 315 -11.48 -15.79 -18.55
C ALA A 315 -10.29 -15.09 -19.25
N PHE A 316 -9.83 -13.95 -18.72
CA PHE A 316 -8.65 -13.25 -19.22
C PHE A 316 -7.37 -14.12 -19.11
N ILE A 317 -7.19 -14.82 -17.98
CA ILE A 317 -6.06 -15.73 -17.77
C ILE A 317 -6.06 -16.90 -18.74
N GLU A 318 -7.23 -17.42 -19.16
CA GLU A 318 -7.31 -18.53 -20.13
C GLU A 318 -6.66 -18.19 -21.47
N THR A 319 -6.57 -16.91 -21.82
CA THR A 319 -5.94 -16.43 -23.07
C THR A 319 -4.56 -15.83 -22.89
N HIS A 320 -4.23 -15.36 -21.68
CA HIS A 320 -3.00 -14.60 -21.41
C HIS A 320 -2.13 -15.19 -20.28
N GLY A 321 -2.42 -16.43 -19.86
CA GLY A 321 -1.81 -17.03 -18.67
C GLY A 321 -0.28 -17.07 -18.68
N ASP A 322 0.33 -17.42 -19.82
CA ASP A 322 1.81 -17.48 -19.94
C ASP A 322 2.46 -16.10 -19.83
N ALA A 323 1.87 -15.08 -20.46
CA ALA A 323 2.36 -13.71 -20.39
C ALA A 323 2.19 -13.10 -19.00
N LEU A 324 1.06 -13.40 -18.33
CA LEU A 324 0.82 -13.01 -16.94
C LEU A 324 1.80 -13.69 -15.98
N ALA A 325 2.02 -15.00 -16.15
CA ALA A 325 2.95 -15.77 -15.32
C ALA A 325 4.38 -15.22 -15.41
N SER A 326 4.82 -14.82 -16.62
CA SER A 326 6.14 -14.21 -16.81
C SER A 326 6.26 -12.80 -16.20
N SER A 327 5.16 -12.13 -15.92
CA SER A 327 5.17 -10.80 -15.27
C SER A 327 5.37 -10.83 -13.75
N LEU A 328 5.23 -11.99 -13.12
CA LEU A 328 5.29 -12.19 -11.67
C LEU A 328 6.40 -13.20 -11.32
N PRO A 329 7.63 -12.75 -11.01
CA PRO A 329 8.78 -13.65 -10.82
C PRO A 329 8.70 -14.52 -9.56
N ALA A 330 7.97 -14.12 -8.52
CA ALA A 330 7.91 -14.84 -7.24
C ALA A 330 6.50 -15.31 -6.84
N THR A 331 5.46 -14.88 -7.58
CA THR A 331 4.06 -15.17 -7.26
C THR A 331 3.39 -15.90 -8.44
N THR A 332 2.75 -17.04 -8.20
CA THR A 332 2.08 -17.77 -9.27
C THR A 332 0.61 -17.37 -9.41
N ILE A 333 0.13 -17.30 -10.65
CA ILE A 333 -1.28 -16.96 -10.98
C ILE A 333 -2.23 -17.95 -10.30
N ASP A 334 -1.91 -19.25 -10.31
CA ASP A 334 -2.73 -20.29 -9.68
C ASP A 334 -2.88 -20.06 -8.17
N THR A 335 -1.82 -19.60 -7.50
CA THR A 335 -1.87 -19.26 -6.08
C THR A 335 -2.80 -18.09 -5.84
N ILE A 336 -2.70 -17.01 -6.63
CA ILE A 336 -3.57 -15.83 -6.49
C ILE A 336 -5.03 -16.23 -6.69
N MET A 337 -5.34 -16.91 -7.79
CA MET A 337 -6.71 -17.29 -8.14
C MET A 337 -7.30 -18.30 -7.15
N GLY A 338 -6.48 -19.25 -6.67
CA GLY A 338 -6.87 -20.22 -5.65
C GLY A 338 -7.19 -19.56 -4.30
N GLU A 339 -6.38 -18.62 -3.85
CA GLU A 339 -6.63 -17.87 -2.61
C GLU A 339 -7.85 -16.94 -2.76
N TRP A 340 -8.00 -16.27 -3.92
CA TRP A 340 -9.16 -15.42 -4.19
C TRP A 340 -10.48 -16.23 -4.20
N SER A 341 -10.52 -17.37 -4.90
CA SER A 341 -11.69 -18.25 -4.87
C SER A 341 -12.02 -18.70 -3.44
N ARG A 342 -11.02 -19.15 -2.70
CA ARG A 342 -11.19 -19.67 -1.32
C ARG A 342 -11.76 -18.62 -0.38
N VAL A 343 -11.30 -17.37 -0.46
CA VAL A 343 -11.82 -16.31 0.40
C VAL A 343 -13.26 -15.94 0.02
N LEU A 344 -13.58 -15.87 -1.26
CA LEU A 344 -14.93 -15.60 -1.71
C LEU A 344 -15.90 -16.72 -1.30
N ASP A 345 -15.49 -17.99 -1.40
CA ASP A 345 -16.27 -19.14 -0.94
C ASP A 345 -16.55 -19.13 0.56
N ALA A 346 -15.56 -18.70 1.36
CA ALA A 346 -15.74 -18.57 2.81
C ALA A 346 -16.70 -17.43 3.16
N LEU A 347 -16.61 -16.31 2.48
CA LEU A 347 -17.52 -15.16 2.65
C LEU A 347 -18.97 -15.53 2.28
N GLU A 348 -19.19 -16.25 1.18
CA GLU A 348 -20.52 -16.73 0.76
C GLU A 348 -21.18 -17.62 1.80
N ARG A 349 -20.41 -18.52 2.40
CA ARG A 349 -20.88 -19.42 3.44
C ARG A 349 -21.01 -18.78 4.82
N GLY A 350 -20.63 -17.49 4.98
CA GLY A 350 -20.54 -16.85 6.29
C GLY A 350 -19.50 -17.48 7.22
N ALA A 351 -18.52 -18.21 6.66
CA ALA A 351 -17.49 -18.92 7.41
C ALA A 351 -16.32 -17.98 7.78
N TYR A 352 -16.63 -16.88 8.47
CA TYR A 352 -15.64 -15.83 8.78
C TYR A 352 -14.50 -16.30 9.67
N ASP A 353 -14.76 -17.25 10.58
CA ASP A 353 -13.72 -17.85 11.41
C ASP A 353 -12.63 -18.58 10.60
N ALA A 354 -12.99 -19.11 9.41
CA ALA A 354 -12.05 -19.74 8.49
C ALA A 354 -11.10 -18.74 7.80
N LEU A 355 -11.40 -17.44 7.90
CA LEU A 355 -10.57 -16.36 7.38
C LEU A 355 -9.67 -15.73 8.43
N ALA A 356 -9.83 -16.08 9.71
CA ALA A 356 -9.16 -15.43 10.82
C ALA A 356 -7.65 -15.75 10.92
N ASP A 357 -7.15 -16.67 10.09
CA ASP A 357 -5.72 -16.96 9.96
C ASP A 357 -5.03 -16.12 8.87
N ARG A 358 -5.77 -15.26 8.17
CA ARG A 358 -5.25 -14.50 7.02
C ARG A 358 -5.83 -13.09 6.84
N VAL A 359 -7.05 -12.82 7.28
CA VAL A 359 -7.74 -11.52 7.11
C VAL A 359 -7.80 -10.81 8.45
N ASP A 360 -7.23 -9.60 8.53
CA ASP A 360 -7.12 -8.84 9.77
C ASP A 360 -8.47 -8.62 10.47
N TRP A 361 -9.50 -8.16 9.74
CA TRP A 361 -10.81 -7.94 10.37
C TRP A 361 -11.41 -9.23 10.92
N ALA A 362 -11.22 -10.37 10.24
CA ALA A 362 -11.74 -11.65 10.70
C ALA A 362 -11.01 -12.16 11.95
N ALA A 363 -9.68 -11.99 12.00
CA ALA A 363 -8.87 -12.28 13.17
C ALA A 363 -9.32 -11.44 14.39
N LYS A 364 -9.47 -10.13 14.20
CA LYS A 364 -9.92 -9.21 15.26
C LYS A 364 -11.35 -9.55 15.72
N LYS A 365 -12.27 -9.77 14.78
CA LYS A 365 -13.64 -10.17 15.10
C LYS A 365 -13.66 -11.43 15.97
N ARG A 366 -12.93 -12.48 15.60
CA ARG A 366 -12.81 -13.71 16.40
C ARG A 366 -12.32 -13.43 17.81
N LEU A 367 -11.33 -12.54 17.98
CA LEU A 367 -10.79 -12.15 19.28
C LEU A 367 -11.81 -11.38 20.12
N PHE A 368 -12.51 -10.41 19.52
CA PHE A 368 -13.53 -9.61 20.21
C PHE A 368 -14.73 -10.45 20.61
N ASP A 369 -15.18 -11.35 19.74
CA ASP A 369 -16.28 -12.27 20.06
C ASP A 369 -15.89 -13.23 21.19
N ALA A 370 -14.65 -13.72 21.21
CA ALA A 370 -14.14 -14.54 22.29
C ALA A 370 -14.04 -13.75 23.62
N LEU A 371 -13.61 -12.48 23.56
CA LEU A 371 -13.56 -11.60 24.72
C LEU A 371 -14.95 -11.32 25.27
N LYS A 372 -15.92 -10.95 24.42
CA LYS A 372 -17.33 -10.70 24.82
C LYS A 372 -18.00 -11.92 25.45
N ARG A 373 -17.70 -13.13 24.94
CA ARG A 373 -18.19 -14.38 25.56
C ARG A 373 -17.64 -14.61 26.98
N ARG A 374 -16.39 -14.25 27.23
CA ARG A 374 -15.72 -14.43 28.52
C ARG A 374 -16.04 -13.30 29.50
N ARG A 375 -16.23 -12.10 28.99
CA ARG A 375 -16.49 -10.88 29.74
C ARG A 375 -17.61 -10.08 29.03
N PRO A 376 -18.87 -10.41 29.33
CA PRO A 376 -20.02 -9.73 28.74
C PRO A 376 -20.07 -8.22 29.03
N ASP A 377 -19.39 -7.78 30.09
CA ASP A 377 -19.27 -6.41 30.57
C ASP A 377 -18.11 -5.64 29.91
N VAL A 378 -17.41 -6.23 28.92
CA VAL A 378 -16.31 -5.55 28.23
C VAL A 378 -16.77 -4.25 27.59
N THR A 379 -16.06 -3.16 27.91
CA THR A 379 -16.37 -1.83 27.41
C THR A 379 -15.77 -1.59 26.01
N PHE A 380 -16.29 -0.56 25.33
CA PHE A 380 -15.72 -0.09 24.05
C PHE A 380 -14.22 0.23 24.20
N ALA A 381 -13.85 1.00 25.22
CA ALA A 381 -12.45 1.37 25.45
C ALA A 381 -11.52 0.16 25.64
N GLN A 382 -11.99 -0.93 26.27
CA GLN A 382 -11.20 -2.16 26.38
C GLN A 382 -11.04 -2.89 25.05
N MET A 383 -12.04 -2.85 24.19
CA MET A 383 -11.94 -3.41 22.83
C MET A 383 -11.02 -2.56 21.96
N GLU A 384 -11.12 -1.24 22.04
CA GLU A 384 -10.23 -0.30 21.36
C GLU A 384 -8.76 -0.51 21.78
N GLN A 385 -8.52 -0.68 23.09
CA GLN A 385 -7.17 -0.97 23.60
C GLN A 385 -6.62 -2.30 23.02
N LEU A 386 -7.45 -3.31 22.88
CA LEU A 386 -7.06 -4.59 22.28
C LEU A 386 -6.78 -4.44 20.78
N GLU A 387 -7.55 -3.60 20.10
CA GLU A 387 -7.31 -3.26 18.69
C GLU A 387 -5.98 -2.53 18.51
N LEU A 388 -5.69 -1.53 19.36
CA LEU A 388 -4.41 -0.82 19.33
C LEU A 388 -3.24 -1.78 19.59
N ASP A 389 -3.35 -2.71 20.56
CA ASP A 389 -2.31 -3.73 20.80
C ASP A 389 -2.08 -4.64 19.58
N TYR A 390 -3.14 -4.96 18.81
CA TYR A 390 -3.01 -5.74 17.58
C TYR A 390 -2.17 -5.01 16.53
N HIS A 391 -2.31 -3.70 16.44
CA HIS A 391 -1.63 -2.85 15.46
C HIS A 391 -0.28 -2.28 15.93
N ASP A 392 0.06 -2.38 17.21
CA ASP A 392 1.33 -1.88 17.74
C ASP A 392 2.50 -2.78 17.35
N ILE A 393 3.32 -2.28 16.41
CA ILE A 393 4.50 -2.99 15.91
C ILE A 393 5.70 -2.93 16.85
N ALA A 394 5.71 -2.00 17.82
CA ALA A 394 6.84 -1.79 18.73
C ALA A 394 6.73 -2.65 19.99
N ASN A 395 5.61 -2.56 20.70
CA ASN A 395 5.40 -3.19 21.99
C ASN A 395 4.11 -4.02 22.08
N GLY A 396 3.29 -4.08 21.01
CA GLY A 396 2.10 -4.91 20.95
C GLY A 396 2.42 -6.41 21.02
N ARG A 397 1.52 -7.16 21.64
CA ARG A 397 1.71 -8.59 21.91
C ARG A 397 0.73 -9.47 21.17
N LEU A 398 -0.43 -8.92 20.79
CA LEU A 398 -1.53 -9.71 20.31
C LEU A 398 -1.23 -10.34 18.96
N TYR A 399 -0.78 -9.55 17.99
CA TYR A 399 -0.44 -10.05 16.66
C TYR A 399 0.71 -11.07 16.72
N GLY A 400 1.80 -10.78 17.44
CA GLY A 400 2.90 -11.70 17.64
C GLY A 400 2.50 -13.00 18.36
N SER A 401 1.48 -12.94 19.23
CA SER A 401 0.92 -14.14 19.85
C SER A 401 0.11 -15.00 18.87
N LEU A 402 -0.53 -14.38 17.88
CA LEU A 402 -1.25 -15.12 16.83
C LEU A 402 -0.27 -15.82 15.87
N THR A 403 0.78 -15.13 15.43
CA THR A 403 1.79 -15.71 14.54
C THR A 403 2.55 -16.85 15.21
N SER A 404 3.03 -16.66 16.45
CA SER A 404 3.77 -17.70 17.20
C SER A 404 2.95 -18.96 17.51
N ARG A 405 1.62 -18.89 17.44
CA ARG A 405 0.69 -20.01 17.60
C ARG A 405 0.15 -20.56 16.29
N ASN A 406 0.68 -20.12 15.15
CA ASN A 406 0.18 -20.46 13.81
C ASN A 406 -1.32 -20.12 13.61
N GLN A 407 -1.81 -19.08 14.30
CA GLN A 407 -3.17 -18.55 14.16
C GLN A 407 -3.27 -17.37 13.20
N MET A 408 -2.13 -16.89 12.70
CA MET A 408 -1.98 -15.94 11.62
C MET A 408 -0.88 -16.44 10.69
N ARG A 409 -1.17 -16.50 9.40
CA ARG A 409 -0.23 -16.96 8.37
C ARG A 409 0.88 -15.96 8.16
N GLU A 410 2.08 -16.48 8.02
CA GLU A 410 3.23 -15.75 7.51
C GLU A 410 3.57 -16.29 6.12
N LEU A 411 3.74 -15.39 5.16
CA LEU A 411 4.14 -15.70 3.78
C LEU A 411 5.65 -15.59 3.60
N LEU A 412 6.29 -14.76 4.41
CA LEU A 412 7.73 -14.53 4.41
C LEU A 412 8.31 -14.98 5.75
N THR A 413 9.51 -15.53 5.70
CA THR A 413 10.28 -15.88 6.90
C THR A 413 10.93 -14.65 7.54
N GLY A 414 11.41 -14.78 8.78
CA GLY A 414 12.21 -13.73 9.42
C GLY A 414 13.47 -13.37 8.61
N ASP A 415 14.10 -14.37 7.98
CA ASP A 415 15.28 -14.16 7.13
C ASP A 415 14.95 -13.40 5.85
N ASP A 416 13.79 -13.64 5.22
CA ASP A 416 13.31 -12.87 4.08
C ASP A 416 13.12 -11.39 4.44
N VAL A 417 12.55 -11.12 5.62
CA VAL A 417 12.33 -9.75 6.12
C VAL A 417 13.65 -9.08 6.45
N GLU A 418 14.56 -9.77 7.13
CA GLU A 418 15.89 -9.24 7.47
C GLU A 418 16.69 -8.93 6.20
N TYR A 419 16.60 -9.78 5.19
CA TYR A 419 17.18 -9.51 3.88
C TYR A 419 16.64 -8.19 3.28
N ALA A 420 15.32 -7.99 3.27
CA ALA A 420 14.68 -6.79 2.73
C ALA A 420 14.99 -5.51 3.54
N VAL A 421 15.30 -5.62 4.83
CA VAL A 421 15.76 -4.47 5.65
C VAL A 421 17.07 -3.90 5.12
N HIS A 422 17.93 -4.74 4.58
CA HIS A 422 19.28 -4.37 4.18
C HIS A 422 19.47 -4.28 2.65
N ASN A 423 18.61 -4.94 1.89
CA ASN A 423 18.78 -5.09 0.44
C ASN A 423 17.55 -4.59 -0.32
N PRO A 424 17.75 -3.83 -1.41
CA PRO A 424 16.69 -3.48 -2.33
C PRO A 424 16.27 -4.68 -3.19
N PRO A 425 15.11 -4.63 -3.86
CA PRO A 425 14.82 -5.48 -5.01
C PRO A 425 15.93 -5.37 -6.06
N THR A 426 16.34 -6.53 -6.61
CA THR A 426 17.54 -6.62 -7.45
C THR A 426 17.27 -6.38 -8.94
N ASP A 427 15.99 -6.38 -9.33
CA ASP A 427 15.52 -6.30 -10.71
C ASP A 427 14.79 -4.97 -11.02
N THR A 428 15.07 -3.95 -10.23
CA THR A 428 14.56 -2.58 -10.39
C THR A 428 15.67 -1.56 -10.14
N ARG A 429 15.45 -0.31 -10.54
CA ARG A 429 16.39 0.81 -10.25
C ARG A 429 16.64 1.03 -8.75
N ALA A 430 15.83 0.43 -7.87
CA ALA A 430 16.07 0.46 -6.43
C ALA A 430 17.43 -0.16 -6.07
N ALA A 431 17.90 -1.16 -6.84
CA ALA A 431 19.23 -1.74 -6.68
C ALA A 431 20.34 -0.69 -6.86
N LEU A 432 20.24 0.13 -7.91
CA LEU A 432 21.20 1.21 -8.20
C LEU A 432 21.14 2.30 -7.12
N ARG A 433 19.91 2.73 -6.76
CA ARG A 433 19.73 3.74 -5.71
C ARG A 433 20.28 3.27 -4.36
N GLY A 434 19.98 2.02 -3.96
CA GLY A 434 20.49 1.46 -2.72
C GLY A 434 22.02 1.37 -2.68
N ARG A 435 22.62 0.88 -3.77
CA ARG A 435 24.11 0.82 -3.93
C ARG A 435 24.75 2.20 -3.79
N PHE A 436 24.18 3.23 -4.42
CA PHE A 436 24.70 4.59 -4.31
C PHE A 436 24.57 5.15 -2.90
N VAL A 437 23.38 5.03 -2.29
CA VAL A 437 23.13 5.54 -0.93
C VAL A 437 24.03 4.87 0.08
N ASP A 438 24.20 3.55 0.02
CA ASP A 438 25.10 2.83 0.93
C ASP A 438 26.55 3.27 0.77
N ALA A 439 27.07 3.34 -0.45
CA ALA A 439 28.44 3.78 -0.72
C ALA A 439 28.68 5.23 -0.26
N ALA A 440 27.76 6.14 -0.59
CA ALA A 440 27.88 7.55 -0.20
C ALA A 440 27.86 7.75 1.33
N LEU A 441 27.01 7.00 2.04
CA LEU A 441 26.95 7.03 3.51
C LEU A 441 28.23 6.47 4.15
N ASN A 442 28.82 5.42 3.57
CA ASN A 442 30.00 4.76 4.11
C ASN A 442 31.25 5.64 3.99
N VAL A 443 31.37 6.45 2.92
CA VAL A 443 32.48 7.40 2.76
C VAL A 443 32.16 8.79 3.34
N GLY A 444 30.95 9.02 3.84
CA GLY A 444 30.53 10.31 4.39
C GLY A 444 30.38 11.41 3.33
N ALA A 445 30.05 11.04 2.10
CA ALA A 445 29.87 11.97 1.00
C ALA A 445 28.67 12.92 1.22
N GLN A 446 28.71 14.08 0.55
CA GLN A 446 27.56 14.98 0.46
C GLN A 446 26.76 14.63 -0.80
N PHE A 447 25.56 14.12 -0.60
CA PHE A 447 24.73 13.65 -1.70
C PHE A 447 23.24 13.97 -1.48
N SER A 448 22.48 13.88 -2.55
CA SER A 448 21.01 13.78 -2.50
C SER A 448 20.55 12.61 -3.36
N ALA A 449 19.42 12.03 -2.97
CA ALA A 449 18.74 11.00 -3.72
C ALA A 449 17.24 11.25 -3.70
N ASP A 450 16.58 11.02 -4.82
CA ASP A 450 15.13 10.87 -4.92
C ASP A 450 14.79 9.61 -5.72
N TRP A 451 13.55 9.47 -6.16
CA TRP A 451 13.11 8.27 -6.90
C TRP A 451 13.84 8.09 -8.24
N THR A 452 14.23 9.20 -8.89
CA THR A 452 14.75 9.23 -10.26
C THR A 452 16.13 9.85 -10.36
N HIS A 453 16.60 10.62 -9.36
CA HIS A 453 17.86 11.33 -9.41
C HIS A 453 18.78 10.95 -8.26
N LEU A 454 20.03 10.69 -8.59
CA LEU A 454 21.12 10.48 -7.65
C LEU A 454 22.18 11.55 -7.91
N THR A 455 22.51 12.35 -6.90
CA THR A 455 23.45 13.47 -7.05
C THR A 455 24.52 13.43 -5.97
N LEU A 456 25.78 13.39 -6.37
CA LEU A 456 26.91 13.71 -5.54
C LEU A 456 27.14 15.22 -5.63
N THR A 457 27.23 15.92 -4.47
CA THR A 457 27.33 17.39 -4.46
C THR A 457 28.77 17.91 -4.26
N ALA A 458 29.66 17.10 -3.70
CA ALA A 458 31.04 17.42 -3.44
C ALA A 458 31.94 16.17 -3.57
N PRO A 459 33.23 16.29 -3.96
CA PRO A 459 33.95 17.52 -4.30
C PRO A 459 33.52 18.15 -5.63
N GLU A 460 32.98 17.37 -6.56
CA GLU A 460 32.44 17.81 -7.85
C GLU A 460 31.01 17.31 -7.98
N ARG A 461 30.10 18.16 -8.51
CA ARG A 461 28.74 17.74 -8.73
C ARG A 461 28.65 16.73 -9.88
N ARG A 462 28.12 15.56 -9.58
CA ARG A 462 27.79 14.52 -10.56
C ARG A 462 26.37 14.01 -10.33
N GLU A 463 25.73 13.58 -11.38
CA GLU A 463 24.34 13.17 -11.33
C GLU A 463 24.12 11.97 -12.24
N ALA A 464 23.28 11.04 -11.78
CA ALA A 464 22.73 9.96 -12.59
C ALA A 464 21.19 10.01 -12.52
N ILE A 465 20.54 9.86 -13.67
CA ILE A 465 19.08 9.89 -13.81
C ILE A 465 18.60 8.48 -14.12
N LEU A 466 17.69 7.98 -13.30
CA LEU A 466 17.12 6.63 -13.36
C LEU A 466 15.61 6.73 -13.68
N LEU A 467 15.24 7.06 -14.93
CA LEU A 467 13.84 7.26 -15.31
C LEU A 467 13.09 5.95 -15.47
N ASP A 468 13.73 4.90 -15.96
CA ASP A 468 13.11 3.60 -16.10
C ASP A 468 13.15 2.85 -14.75
N PRO A 469 11.99 2.58 -14.12
CA PRO A 469 11.97 1.86 -12.86
C PRO A 469 12.28 0.36 -12.98
N PHE A 470 12.26 -0.20 -14.20
CA PHE A 470 12.66 -1.57 -14.49
C PHE A 470 14.16 -1.73 -14.76
N GLU A 471 14.90 -0.62 -14.88
CA GLU A 471 16.33 -0.64 -15.14
C GLU A 471 17.12 -0.98 -13.87
N ALA A 472 17.75 -2.13 -13.84
CA ALA A 472 18.61 -2.59 -12.74
C ALA A 472 20.10 -2.57 -13.09
N GLU A 473 20.41 -2.50 -14.39
CA GLU A 473 21.80 -2.48 -14.86
C GLU A 473 22.38 -1.08 -14.76
N PRO A 474 23.65 -0.92 -14.35
CA PRO A 474 24.29 0.37 -14.23
C PRO A 474 24.44 1.08 -15.58
N THR A 475 23.96 2.32 -15.67
CA THR A 475 24.22 3.19 -16.81
C THR A 475 25.64 3.77 -16.75
N PRO A 476 26.21 4.26 -17.88
CA PRO A 476 27.53 4.91 -17.85
C PRO A 476 27.60 6.10 -16.89
N GLU A 477 26.53 6.89 -16.77
CA GLU A 477 26.41 8.02 -15.83
C GLU A 477 26.41 7.53 -14.39
N PHE A 478 25.73 6.41 -14.10
CA PHE A 478 25.75 5.81 -12.78
C PHE A 478 27.15 5.31 -12.41
N GLU A 479 27.86 4.63 -13.31
CA GLU A 479 29.23 4.18 -13.05
C GLU A 479 30.17 5.35 -12.80
N GLN A 480 30.08 6.44 -13.59
CA GLN A 480 30.86 7.67 -13.36
C GLN A 480 30.53 8.32 -12.00
N LEU A 481 29.26 8.27 -11.58
CA LEU A 481 28.83 8.75 -10.26
C LEU A 481 29.47 7.92 -9.14
N MET A 482 29.49 6.59 -9.30
CA MET A 482 30.09 5.67 -8.31
C MET A 482 31.60 5.78 -8.23
N GLU A 483 32.30 6.00 -9.37
CA GLU A 483 33.74 6.21 -9.40
C GLU A 483 34.18 7.52 -8.71
N ALA A 484 33.27 8.47 -8.55
CA ALA A 484 33.54 9.76 -7.89
C ALA A 484 33.34 9.73 -6.36
N LEU A 485 32.82 8.64 -5.81
CA LEU A 485 32.71 8.38 -4.37
C LEU A 485 34.03 7.85 -3.81
#